data_5a4152cebe3c94408b8c0bd5f9f27b4c
#
_entry.id   5a4152cebe3c94408b8c0bd5f9f27b4c
#
_cell.length_a   1.000
_cell.length_b   1.000
_cell.length_c   1.000
_cell.angle_alpha   90.00
_cell.angle_beta   90.00
_cell.angle_gamma   90.00
#
_symmetry.space_group_name_H-M   'P 1'
#
loop_
_entity.id
_entity.type
_entity.pdbx_description
1 polymer ?
#
loop_
_entity_poly.entity_id
_entity_poly.type
_entity_poly.pdbx_seq_one_letter_code
_entity_poly.pdbx_strand_id
1 'polypeptide(L)'
;MVVCEGTDEALIAAIDAAPRAMVFLSVPWSCPEWVARADFRKADTRLAEIGLPVEAFSLDEEAEVCQRWLASLGLPAPYGGCGIPQAWGAVLWLEFGRVVWWVGRGIDERAVGLIARSKSLWQRRPAEPSAAPDRGGVS
;
A
#
# COMPACT_ATOMS: atom_id res chain seq x y z
N MET A 1 4.94 12.90 -8.28
CA MET A 1 4.35 11.62 -7.92
C MET A 1 4.25 10.74 -9.14
N VAL A 2 4.73 9.54 -9.03
CA VAL A 2 4.69 8.60 -10.15
C VAL A 2 4.03 7.31 -9.68
N VAL A 3 2.89 6.99 -10.28
CA VAL A 3 2.26 5.71 -10.09
C VAL A 3 2.59 4.87 -11.31
N CYS A 4 3.13 3.69 -11.09
CA CYS A 4 3.52 2.84 -12.20
C CYS A 4 2.31 2.49 -13.05
N GLU A 5 2.52 2.39 -14.36
CA GLU A 5 1.46 2.12 -15.31
C GLU A 5 1.74 0.84 -16.06
N GLY A 6 0.67 0.23 -16.55
CA GLY A 6 0.77 -1.00 -17.30
C GLY A 6 -0.47 -1.84 -17.09
N THR A 7 -0.42 -3.08 -17.57
CA THR A 7 -1.50 -4.02 -17.30
C THR A 7 -1.47 -4.42 -15.83
N ASP A 8 -2.61 -4.83 -15.29
CA ASP A 8 -2.68 -5.26 -13.90
C ASP A 8 -1.75 -6.42 -13.62
N GLU A 9 -1.58 -7.35 -14.56
CA GLU A 9 -0.64 -8.45 -14.40
C GLU A 9 0.79 -7.96 -14.25
N ALA A 10 1.19 -6.99 -15.08
CA ALA A 10 2.53 -6.44 -15.02
C ALA A 10 2.74 -5.66 -13.73
N LEU A 11 1.71 -4.92 -13.29
CA LEU A 11 1.79 -4.16 -12.06
C LEU A 11 1.92 -5.08 -10.85
N ILE A 12 1.15 -6.17 -10.82
CA ILE A 12 1.23 -7.13 -9.72
C ILE A 12 2.62 -7.77 -9.67
N ALA A 13 3.19 -8.10 -10.83
CA ALA A 13 4.55 -8.64 -10.87
C ALA A 13 5.55 -7.62 -10.30
N ALA A 14 5.38 -6.35 -10.63
CA ALA A 14 6.25 -5.29 -10.12
C ALA A 14 6.08 -5.11 -8.61
N ILE A 15 4.84 -5.22 -8.11
CA ILE A 15 4.56 -5.13 -6.68
C ILE A 15 5.27 -6.27 -5.96
N ASP A 16 5.20 -7.48 -6.51
CA ASP A 16 5.83 -8.64 -5.88
C ASP A 16 7.35 -8.50 -5.82
N ALA A 17 7.93 -7.76 -6.75
CA ALA A 17 9.38 -7.55 -6.81
C ALA A 17 9.83 -6.34 -6.00
N ALA A 18 8.93 -5.44 -5.64
CA ALA A 18 9.29 -4.19 -4.98
C ALA A 18 9.63 -4.43 -3.51
N PRO A 19 10.76 -3.90 -3.02
CA PRO A 19 11.09 -4.02 -1.59
C PRO A 19 10.06 -3.36 -0.70
N ARG A 20 9.50 -2.23 -1.14
CA ARG A 20 8.49 -1.49 -0.37
C ARG A 20 7.49 -0.92 -1.34
N ALA A 21 6.26 -1.36 -1.23
CA ALA A 21 5.20 -0.93 -2.12
C ALA A 21 3.99 -0.45 -1.33
N MET A 22 3.37 0.62 -1.83
CA MET A 22 2.11 1.12 -1.30
C MET A 22 1.12 1.03 -2.45
N VAL A 23 0.07 0.24 -2.28
CA VAL A 23 -0.87 -0.08 -3.36
C VAL A 23 -2.24 0.48 -3.04
N PHE A 24 -2.77 1.26 -3.95
CA PHE A 24 -4.11 1.84 -3.85
C PHE A 24 -5.07 1.03 -4.70
N LEU A 25 -6.20 0.66 -4.13
CA LEU A 25 -7.23 -0.08 -4.86
C LEU A 25 -8.25 0.92 -5.40
N SER A 26 -8.26 1.09 -6.71
CA SER A 26 -9.01 2.13 -7.38
C SER A 26 -10.39 1.64 -7.82
N VAL A 27 -11.41 2.44 -7.51
CA VAL A 27 -12.78 2.21 -7.99
C VAL A 27 -13.28 3.56 -8.51
N PRO A 28 -13.02 3.88 -9.78
CA PRO A 28 -13.20 5.25 -10.30
C PRO A 28 -14.62 5.82 -10.19
N TRP A 29 -15.63 4.96 -10.13
CA TRP A 29 -17.01 5.44 -10.02
C TRP A 29 -17.42 5.79 -8.59
N SER A 30 -16.59 5.53 -7.60
CA SER A 30 -16.93 5.75 -6.19
C SER A 30 -16.46 7.12 -5.73
N CYS A 31 -17.37 7.94 -5.19
CA CYS A 31 -17.00 9.27 -4.68
C CYS A 31 -16.06 9.18 -3.49
N PRO A 32 -16.29 8.29 -2.50
CA PRO A 32 -15.32 8.14 -1.41
C PRO A 32 -13.92 7.77 -1.90
N GLU A 33 -13.83 6.96 -2.97
CA GLU A 33 -12.54 6.60 -3.54
C GLU A 33 -11.83 7.80 -4.14
N TRP A 34 -12.58 8.75 -4.71
CA TRP A 34 -11.97 9.94 -5.30
C TRP A 34 -11.19 10.73 -4.25
N VAL A 35 -11.75 10.89 -3.05
CA VAL A 35 -11.07 11.59 -1.96
C VAL A 35 -9.83 10.79 -1.53
N ALA A 36 -9.99 9.48 -1.37
CA ALA A 36 -8.90 8.61 -0.96
C ALA A 36 -7.77 8.62 -1.99
N ARG A 37 -8.12 8.67 -3.29
CA ARG A 37 -7.11 8.73 -4.35
C ARG A 37 -6.28 10.00 -4.26
N ALA A 38 -6.93 11.14 -4.02
CA ALA A 38 -6.22 12.40 -3.89
C ALA A 38 -5.25 12.35 -2.69
N ASP A 39 -5.71 11.78 -1.59
CA ASP A 39 -4.86 11.64 -0.40
C ASP A 39 -3.71 10.66 -0.63
N PHE A 40 -3.95 9.58 -1.37
CA PHE A 40 -2.89 8.64 -1.72
C PHE A 40 -1.80 9.32 -2.54
N ARG A 41 -2.20 10.14 -3.52
CA ARG A 41 -1.24 10.88 -4.33
C ARG A 41 -0.44 11.87 -3.52
N LYS A 42 -1.10 12.57 -2.58
CA LYS A 42 -0.41 13.50 -1.70
C LYS A 42 0.61 12.77 -0.83
N ALA A 43 0.23 11.60 -0.31
CA ALA A 43 1.13 10.82 0.52
C ALA A 43 2.35 10.37 -0.28
N ASP A 44 2.14 9.88 -1.51
CA ASP A 44 3.24 9.45 -2.35
C ASP A 44 4.21 10.59 -2.63
N THR A 45 3.68 11.76 -2.98
CA THR A 45 4.51 12.94 -3.23
C THR A 45 5.32 13.30 -1.99
N ARG A 46 4.66 13.31 -0.82
CA ARG A 46 5.35 13.70 0.41
C ARG A 46 6.43 12.70 0.81
N LEU A 47 6.16 11.42 0.62
CA LEU A 47 7.15 10.38 0.94
C LEU A 47 8.38 10.53 0.04
N ALA A 48 8.17 10.86 -1.23
CA ALA A 48 9.29 11.11 -2.13
C ALA A 48 10.08 12.34 -1.67
N GLU A 49 9.39 13.40 -1.23
CA GLU A 49 10.04 14.63 -0.77
C GLU A 49 10.91 14.40 0.45
N ILE A 50 10.49 13.53 1.35
CA ILE A 50 11.28 13.26 2.55
C ILE A 50 12.29 12.14 2.34
N GLY A 51 12.38 11.62 1.11
CA GLY A 51 13.40 10.63 0.78
C GLY A 51 13.12 9.22 1.24
N LEU A 52 11.88 8.89 1.56
CA LEU A 52 11.53 7.52 1.94
C LEU A 52 11.23 6.72 0.67
N PRO A 53 12.03 5.69 0.36
CA PRO A 53 11.87 4.98 -0.92
C PRO A 53 10.69 4.01 -0.86
N VAL A 54 9.58 4.45 -1.39
CA VAL A 54 8.36 3.64 -1.50
C VAL A 54 7.87 3.72 -2.93
N GLU A 55 7.55 2.58 -3.53
CA GLU A 55 6.96 2.54 -4.86
C GLU A 55 5.44 2.53 -4.73
N ALA A 56 4.78 3.42 -5.45
CA ALA A 56 3.34 3.55 -5.39
C ALA A 56 2.69 2.93 -6.61
N PHE A 57 1.64 2.17 -6.38
CA PHE A 57 0.91 1.48 -7.45
C PHE A 57 -0.58 1.71 -7.27
N SER A 58 -1.32 1.69 -8.37
CA SER A 58 -2.77 1.74 -8.34
C SER A 58 -3.31 0.58 -9.16
N LEU A 59 -4.16 -0.24 -8.58
CA LEU A 59 -4.79 -1.36 -9.26
C LEU A 59 -6.29 -1.14 -9.32
N ASP A 60 -6.93 -1.68 -10.35
CA ASP A 60 -8.37 -1.66 -10.49
C ASP A 60 -8.94 -2.73 -9.54
N GLU A 61 -9.59 -2.29 -8.47
CA GLU A 61 -10.11 -3.21 -7.45
C GLU A 61 -11.12 -4.20 -8.04
N GLU A 62 -11.83 -3.81 -9.10
CA GLU A 62 -12.86 -4.66 -9.69
C GLU A 62 -12.32 -5.65 -10.72
N ALA A 63 -11.07 -5.50 -11.12
CA ALA A 63 -10.49 -6.40 -12.11
C ALA A 63 -10.34 -7.80 -11.54
N GLU A 64 -10.63 -8.81 -12.36
CA GLU A 64 -10.55 -10.20 -11.92
C GLU A 64 -9.16 -10.57 -11.44
N VAL A 65 -8.13 -10.10 -12.14
CA VAL A 65 -6.76 -10.41 -11.77
C VAL A 65 -6.42 -9.81 -10.41
N CYS A 66 -6.93 -8.61 -10.12
CA CYS A 66 -6.73 -7.97 -8.83
C CYS A 66 -7.45 -8.76 -7.73
N GLN A 67 -8.68 -9.20 -7.99
CA GLN A 67 -9.42 -9.98 -7.01
C GLN A 67 -8.73 -11.29 -6.68
N ARG A 68 -8.18 -11.97 -7.70
CA ARG A 68 -7.41 -13.20 -7.46
C ARG A 68 -6.16 -12.93 -6.64
N TRP A 69 -5.48 -11.83 -6.96
CA TRP A 69 -4.28 -11.44 -6.21
C TRP A 69 -4.60 -11.16 -4.76
N LEU A 70 -5.67 -10.38 -4.50
CA LEU A 70 -6.08 -10.08 -3.14
C LEU A 70 -6.41 -11.35 -2.36
N ALA A 71 -7.10 -12.30 -3.00
CA ALA A 71 -7.42 -13.57 -2.36
C ALA A 71 -6.16 -14.33 -1.97
N SER A 72 -5.09 -14.19 -2.75
CA SER A 72 -3.84 -14.92 -2.50
C SER A 72 -3.01 -14.34 -1.36
N LEU A 73 -3.36 -13.13 -0.89
CA LEU A 73 -2.54 -12.44 0.11
C LEU A 73 -2.81 -12.89 1.54
N GLY A 74 -3.85 -13.69 1.77
CA GLY A 74 -4.15 -14.18 3.11
C GLY A 74 -4.74 -13.15 4.04
N LEU A 75 -5.33 -12.09 3.48
CA LEU A 75 -5.95 -11.05 4.29
C LEU A 75 -7.27 -11.54 4.89
N PRO A 76 -7.66 -11.01 6.05
CA PRO A 76 -8.96 -11.34 6.60
C PRO A 76 -10.08 -10.74 5.76
N ALA A 77 -11.29 -11.28 5.91
CA ALA A 77 -12.45 -10.71 5.23
C ALA A 77 -12.57 -9.23 5.61
N PRO A 78 -13.02 -8.36 4.72
CA PRO A 78 -13.59 -8.67 3.40
C PRO A 78 -12.57 -8.92 2.30
N TYR A 79 -11.30 -8.59 2.51
CA TYR A 79 -10.34 -8.71 1.44
C TYR A 79 -9.79 -10.12 1.26
N GLY A 80 -9.93 -10.97 2.25
CA GLY A 80 -9.38 -12.32 2.21
C GLY A 80 -10.09 -13.27 1.27
N GLY A 81 -10.41 -12.81 0.07
CA GLY A 81 -10.99 -13.67 -0.92
C GLY A 81 -12.49 -13.54 -1.07
N CYS A 82 -13.09 -12.49 -0.54
CA CYS A 82 -14.53 -12.33 -0.67
C CYS A 82 -14.96 -12.01 -2.12
N GLY A 83 -14.04 -11.48 -2.91
CA GLY A 83 -14.34 -11.17 -4.31
C GLY A 83 -15.24 -9.97 -4.52
N ILE A 84 -15.56 -9.24 -3.47
CA ILE A 84 -16.45 -8.09 -3.55
C ILE A 84 -15.65 -6.81 -3.33
N PRO A 85 -15.60 -5.91 -4.33
CA PRO A 85 -14.89 -4.64 -4.16
C PRO A 85 -15.50 -3.83 -3.05
N GLN A 86 -14.66 -3.18 -2.25
CA GLN A 86 -15.11 -2.38 -1.13
C GLN A 86 -15.41 -0.94 -1.51
N ALA A 87 -14.79 -0.46 -2.60
CA ALA A 87 -15.05 0.87 -3.16
C ALA A 87 -14.75 2.03 -2.21
N TRP A 88 -13.87 1.83 -1.25
CA TRP A 88 -13.51 2.85 -0.27
C TRP A 88 -12.07 3.31 -0.39
N GLY A 89 -11.36 2.90 -1.46
CA GLY A 89 -9.99 3.30 -1.66
C GLY A 89 -9.03 2.66 -0.67
N ALA A 90 -9.07 1.35 -0.59
CA ALA A 90 -8.19 0.61 0.30
C ALA A 90 -6.73 0.81 -0.07
N VAL A 91 -5.85 0.75 0.91
CA VAL A 91 -4.41 0.87 0.71
C VAL A 91 -3.72 -0.30 1.38
N LEU A 92 -2.76 -0.88 0.66
CA LEU A 92 -1.95 -1.99 1.15
C LEU A 92 -0.49 -1.55 1.18
N TRP A 93 0.22 -1.97 2.22
CA TRP A 93 1.68 -1.80 2.31
C TRP A 93 2.30 -3.19 2.22
N LEU A 94 3.24 -3.35 1.27
CA LEU A 94 3.84 -4.67 1.02
C LEU A 94 5.36 -4.57 0.97
N GLU A 95 6.00 -5.66 1.36
CA GLU A 95 7.44 -5.84 1.21
C GLU A 95 7.64 -7.12 0.40
N PHE A 96 8.18 -6.98 -0.82
CA PHE A 96 8.38 -8.09 -1.73
C PHE A 96 7.11 -8.93 -1.87
N GLY A 97 5.98 -8.24 -2.10
CA GLY A 97 4.69 -8.90 -2.33
C GLY A 97 3.99 -9.40 -1.09
N ARG A 98 4.56 -9.20 0.08
CA ARG A 98 3.94 -9.65 1.32
C ARG A 98 3.34 -8.46 2.07
N VAL A 99 2.07 -8.57 2.42
CA VAL A 99 1.36 -7.49 3.11
C VAL A 99 1.91 -7.34 4.53
N VAL A 100 2.34 -6.11 4.86
CA VAL A 100 2.79 -5.79 6.21
C VAL A 100 1.80 -4.91 6.94
N TRP A 101 0.92 -4.23 6.21
CA TRP A 101 -0.18 -3.45 6.80
C TRP A 101 -1.22 -3.18 5.72
N TRP A 102 -2.44 -2.92 6.13
CA TRP A 102 -3.48 -2.53 5.18
C TRP A 102 -4.59 -1.78 5.90
N VAL A 103 -5.30 -0.91 5.13
CA VAL A 103 -6.50 -0.23 5.60
C VAL A 103 -7.58 -0.41 4.54
N GLY A 104 -8.80 -0.70 4.99
CA GLY A 104 -9.89 -0.94 4.06
C GLY A 104 -10.52 0.32 3.52
N ARG A 105 -10.35 1.45 4.21
CA ARG A 105 -11.00 2.72 3.84
C ARG A 105 -9.94 3.81 3.88
N GLY A 106 -9.32 4.06 2.72
CA GLY A 106 -8.30 5.10 2.65
C GLY A 106 -8.82 6.47 3.01
N ILE A 107 -10.12 6.71 2.79
CA ILE A 107 -10.72 7.99 3.12
C ILE A 107 -10.65 8.30 4.62
N ASP A 108 -10.61 7.28 5.46
CA ASP A 108 -10.53 7.48 6.91
C ASP A 108 -9.12 7.85 7.36
N GLU A 109 -8.12 7.46 6.58
CA GLU A 109 -6.72 7.68 6.95
C GLU A 109 -6.23 9.06 6.55
N ARG A 110 -6.68 9.56 5.41
CA ARG A 110 -6.22 10.79 4.80
C ARG A 110 -4.72 10.70 4.50
N ALA A 111 -4.21 11.73 3.86
CA ALA A 111 -2.79 11.75 3.48
C ALA A 111 -1.89 11.63 4.71
N VAL A 112 -2.24 12.32 5.80
CA VAL A 112 -1.40 12.33 7.00
C VAL A 112 -1.29 10.94 7.61
N GLY A 113 -2.38 10.17 7.61
CA GLY A 113 -2.36 8.80 8.13
C GLY A 113 -1.53 7.87 7.29
N LEU A 114 -1.64 8.00 5.96
CA LEU A 114 -0.86 7.18 5.03
C LEU A 114 0.64 7.46 5.18
N ILE A 115 1.00 8.73 5.32
CA ILE A 115 2.39 9.12 5.52
C ILE A 115 2.90 8.58 6.85
N ALA A 116 2.12 8.75 7.92
CA ALA A 116 2.53 8.31 9.25
C ALA A 116 2.74 6.79 9.28
N ARG A 117 1.86 6.03 8.62
CA ARG A 117 2.01 4.57 8.60
C ARG A 117 3.25 4.16 7.82
N SER A 118 3.49 4.79 6.67
CA SER A 118 4.67 4.48 5.88
C SER A 118 5.95 4.75 6.65
N LYS A 119 6.00 5.88 7.36
CA LYS A 119 7.16 6.22 8.18
C LYS A 119 7.33 5.22 9.32
N SER A 120 6.24 4.83 9.95
CA SER A 120 6.27 3.87 11.04
C SER A 120 6.81 2.52 10.57
N LEU A 121 6.44 2.09 9.40
CA LEU A 121 6.87 0.80 8.86
C LEU A 121 8.31 0.84 8.37
N TRP A 122 8.73 1.93 7.73
CA TRP A 122 9.90 1.90 6.88
C TRP A 122 10.95 2.98 7.14
N GLN A 123 10.64 4.01 7.90
CA GLN A 123 11.62 5.02 8.19
C GLN A 123 12.48 4.57 9.36
N ARG A 124 13.75 4.36 9.11
CA ARG A 124 14.64 3.91 10.15
C ARG A 124 15.45 5.06 10.68
N ARG A 125 15.68 5.03 11.99
CA ARG A 125 16.55 5.99 12.61
C ARG A 125 17.99 5.58 12.36
N PRO A 126 18.84 6.51 11.97
CA PRO A 126 20.23 6.17 11.66
C PRO A 126 20.97 5.49 12.80
N ALA A 127 20.65 5.84 14.01
CA ALA A 127 21.34 5.29 15.17
C ALA A 127 20.84 3.93 15.57
N GLU A 128 19.87 3.40 14.87
CA GLU A 128 19.32 2.14 15.24
C GLU A 128 20.26 1.07 14.80
N PRO A 129 20.91 0.40 15.69
CA PRO A 129 21.82 -0.63 15.30
C PRO A 129 20.99 -1.81 15.02
N SER A 130 20.63 -1.90 14.38
CA SER A 130 20.15 -3.03 14.20
C SER A 130 19.88 -3.93 15.30
N ALA A 131 20.00 -3.44 15.93
CA ALA A 131 19.87 -3.86 16.62
C ALA A 131 20.14 -4.36 17.22
N ALA A 132 20.40 -4.20 17.60
CA ALA A 132 20.83 -4.50 18.16
C ALA A 132 20.98 -5.07 18.56
N PRO A 133 21.26 -5.45 18.63
CA PRO A 133 21.39 -6.11 19.01
C PRO A 133 20.96 -6.54 19.69
N ASP A 134 20.59 -6.50 19.83
CA ASP A 134 20.19 -6.53 20.15
C ASP A 134 19.55 -6.67 20.68
N ARG A 135 19.35 -6.63 21.02
CA ARG A 135 18.58 -6.69 21.48
C ARG A 135 17.75 -7.27 21.11
N GLY A 136 17.68 -7.61 20.94
CA GLY A 136 17.08 -7.87 20.44
C GLY A 136 16.65 -7.97 19.93
N GLY A 137 16.66 -8.17 20.23
CA GLY A 137 16.32 -8.02 19.81
C GLY A 137 16.15 -7.65 19.52
N VAL A 138 16.19 -7.53 20.00
CA VAL A 138 16.08 -7.03 19.78
C VAL A 138 15.86 -6.69 19.29
N SER A 139 15.74 -6.40 19.24
CA SER A 139 15.51 -6.18 18.69
C SER A 139 15.04 -6.35 18.23
#